data_0228cdf0cc7c09111875f479b96a0ede
#
_entry.id   0228cdf0cc7c09111875f479b96a0ede
#
_cell.length_a   1.000
_cell.length_b   1.000
_cell.length_c   1.000
_cell.angle_alpha   90.00
_cell.angle_beta   90.00
_cell.angle_gamma   90.00
#
_symmetry.space_group_name_H-M   'P 1'
#
loop_
_entity.id
_entity.type
_entity.pdbx_description
1 polymer ?
#
loop_
_entity_poly.entity_id
_entity_poly.type
_entity_poly.pdbx_seq_one_letter_code
_entity_poly.pdbx_strand_id
1 'polypeptide(L)'
;FAKSGYQEKMTKWGEDYGKRFEGKWAKDMEKWGEKFGKAYGKDLEKWSEEFGEAWGEKMEDWGERLGKAMEKSVKTIENDAKILEEDALRIQKRAELMQKRKDIIAEKTDARSLALKEKKELRKRALEERANLLRHKRQGTLNHRLESGSQNNVRKIIKIKIPKKAKLKTNIRHGELKIASVIYNMSGDISHSFLVAEHIDGSDTSINVSYSPVVINTWNLGTLNLNFVDKANIKNAKHLVLNAKSSNINIENLLETGIIDGSFGDLTISNLATSFKTLNLILETSDALINLPKNTDYTMYFKGNRSKYNNKPTTQKTIRNYPEGLTSDKNIIVNAKFSTVIMN
;
A
#
# COMPACT_ATOMS: atom_id res chain seq x y z
N PHE A 1 -10.92 -13.37 19.51
CA PHE A 1 -10.92 -12.20 20.41
C PHE A 1 -11.27 -12.54 21.87
N ALA A 2 -11.90 -13.69 22.14
CA ALA A 2 -12.33 -14.10 23.51
C ALA A 2 -11.18 -14.66 24.39
N LYS A 3 -9.95 -14.78 23.90
CA LYS A 3 -8.80 -15.35 24.63
C LYS A 3 -7.71 -14.34 25.07
N SER A 4 -7.93 -13.03 24.93
CA SER A 4 -6.87 -12.05 25.17
C SER A 4 -6.80 -11.46 26.58
N GLY A 5 -7.69 -11.81 27.51
CA GLY A 5 -7.72 -11.23 28.87
C GLY A 5 -7.88 -9.69 28.88
N TYR A 6 -8.28 -9.08 27.75
CA TYR A 6 -8.40 -7.63 27.62
C TYR A 6 -9.57 -7.07 28.41
N GLN A 7 -10.68 -7.81 28.45
CA GLN A 7 -11.86 -7.43 29.24
C GLN A 7 -11.58 -7.43 30.74
N GLU A 8 -10.89 -8.46 31.24
CA GLU A 8 -10.47 -8.51 32.66
C GLU A 8 -9.51 -7.37 33.03
N LYS A 9 -8.56 -7.03 32.12
CA LYS A 9 -7.66 -5.91 32.33
C LYS A 9 -8.36 -4.56 32.35
N MET A 10 -9.37 -4.36 31.51
CA MET A 10 -10.16 -3.12 31.49
C MET A 10 -11.06 -2.99 32.71
N THR A 11 -11.68 -4.08 33.18
CA THR A 11 -12.50 -4.08 34.39
C THR A 11 -11.62 -3.78 35.63
N LYS A 12 -10.47 -4.43 35.72
CA LYS A 12 -9.50 -4.19 36.81
C LYS A 12 -8.90 -2.78 36.78
N TRP A 13 -8.66 -2.22 35.60
CA TRP A 13 -8.23 -0.83 35.45
C TRP A 13 -9.33 0.15 35.85
N GLY A 14 -10.60 -0.11 35.53
CA GLY A 14 -11.75 0.67 35.94
C GLY A 14 -11.96 0.66 37.46
N GLU A 15 -11.82 -0.51 38.08
CA GLU A 15 -11.91 -0.67 39.54
C GLU A 15 -10.74 0.03 40.29
N ASP A 16 -9.51 -0.09 39.78
CA ASP A 16 -8.33 0.58 40.36
C ASP A 16 -8.38 2.09 40.16
N TYR A 17 -8.97 2.57 39.06
CA TYR A 17 -9.20 4.00 38.80
C TYR A 17 -10.28 4.55 39.73
N GLY A 18 -11.40 3.84 39.94
CA GLY A 18 -12.45 4.19 40.88
C GLY A 18 -11.94 4.29 42.32
N LYS A 19 -11.18 3.31 42.80
CA LYS A 19 -10.60 3.30 44.14
C LYS A 19 -9.59 4.42 44.41
N ARG A 20 -8.92 4.96 43.40
CA ARG A 20 -8.02 6.12 43.55
C ARG A 20 -8.79 7.42 43.81
N PHE A 21 -10.03 7.54 43.31
CA PHE A 21 -10.83 8.75 43.53
C PHE A 21 -11.66 8.71 44.81
N GLU A 22 -12.09 7.53 45.27
CA GLU A 22 -12.95 7.43 46.45
C GLU A 22 -12.24 7.63 47.83
N GLY A 23 -10.92 7.33 47.88
CA GLY A 23 -10.27 7.25 49.20
C GLY A 23 -9.60 8.54 49.67
N LYS A 24 -8.88 9.23 48.83
CA LYS A 24 -7.99 10.34 49.21
C LYS A 24 -8.57 11.70 48.83
N TRP A 25 -9.16 11.82 47.70
CA TRP A 25 -9.73 13.07 47.18
C TRP A 25 -10.95 13.49 47.98
N ALA A 26 -11.85 12.56 48.31
CA ALA A 26 -13.04 12.82 49.15
C ALA A 26 -12.63 13.32 50.55
N LYS A 27 -11.65 12.71 51.22
CA LYS A 27 -11.11 13.15 52.51
C LYS A 27 -10.37 14.49 52.46
N ASP A 28 -9.72 14.76 51.37
CA ASP A 28 -9.01 16.04 51.19
C ASP A 28 -9.98 17.19 50.87
N MET A 29 -11.08 16.91 50.17
CA MET A 29 -12.17 17.86 49.95
C MET A 29 -13.00 18.13 51.20
N GLU A 30 -13.25 17.12 52.04
CA GLU A 30 -13.94 17.30 53.33
C GLU A 30 -13.06 18.18 54.28
N LYS A 31 -11.77 17.92 54.40
CA LYS A 31 -10.85 18.75 55.15
C LYS A 31 -10.68 20.16 54.61
N TRP A 32 -10.74 20.30 53.26
CA TRP A 32 -10.70 21.62 52.64
C TRP A 32 -12.00 22.39 52.90
N GLY A 33 -13.15 21.72 52.82
CA GLY A 33 -14.46 22.29 53.17
C GLY A 33 -14.55 22.78 54.64
N GLU A 34 -14.05 21.98 55.59
CA GLU A 34 -13.98 22.38 57.02
C GLU A 34 -13.01 23.56 57.26
N LYS A 35 -11.86 23.58 56.62
CA LYS A 35 -10.87 24.67 56.71
C LYS A 35 -11.42 25.94 56.08
N PHE A 36 -12.09 25.85 54.96
CA PHE A 36 -12.71 26.97 54.24
C PHE A 36 -13.86 27.57 55.07
N GLY A 37 -14.73 26.73 55.62
CA GLY A 37 -15.83 27.17 56.48
C GLY A 37 -15.38 27.89 57.79
N LYS A 38 -14.29 27.42 58.40
CA LYS A 38 -13.71 28.04 59.61
C LYS A 38 -12.95 29.35 59.32
N ALA A 39 -12.34 29.46 58.17
CA ALA A 39 -11.50 30.62 57.84
C ALA A 39 -12.31 31.82 57.30
N TYR A 40 -13.41 31.54 56.60
CA TYR A 40 -14.16 32.56 55.87
C TYR A 40 -15.62 32.73 56.29
N GLY A 41 -16.13 31.90 57.19
CA GLY A 41 -17.56 31.94 57.62
C GLY A 41 -17.99 33.28 58.22
N LYS A 42 -17.13 34.01 58.92
CA LYS A 42 -17.45 35.33 59.46
C LYS A 42 -17.34 36.46 58.45
N ASP A 43 -16.50 36.32 57.47
CA ASP A 43 -16.31 37.33 56.41
C ASP A 43 -17.40 37.15 55.32
N LEU A 44 -17.90 35.96 55.10
CA LEU A 44 -18.99 35.67 54.17
C LEU A 44 -20.34 36.27 54.61
N GLU A 45 -20.60 36.32 55.93
CA GLU A 45 -21.83 36.90 56.48
C GLU A 45 -21.88 38.42 56.27
N LYS A 46 -20.75 39.11 56.44
CA LYS A 46 -20.63 40.54 56.08
C LYS A 46 -20.64 40.81 54.57
N TRP A 47 -20.11 39.87 53.80
CA TRP A 47 -20.03 40.01 52.36
C TRP A 47 -21.38 39.71 51.68
N SER A 48 -22.24 38.90 52.29
CA SER A 48 -23.58 38.56 51.75
C SER A 48 -24.56 39.74 51.91
N GLU A 49 -24.39 40.65 52.86
CA GLU A 49 -25.23 41.84 53.02
C GLU A 49 -24.87 42.98 52.07
N GLU A 50 -23.58 43.14 51.68
CA GLU A 50 -23.14 44.19 50.78
C GLU A 50 -23.18 43.83 49.29
N PHE A 51 -23.19 42.53 48.94
CA PHE A 51 -23.05 42.08 47.54
C PHE A 51 -24.26 41.25 47.00
N GLY A 52 -25.33 41.09 47.82
CA GLY A 52 -26.42 40.14 47.49
C GLY A 52 -27.14 40.42 46.20
N GLU A 53 -27.41 41.68 45.84
CA GLU A 53 -28.17 42.00 44.61
C GLU A 53 -27.28 41.96 43.34
N ALA A 54 -26.06 42.45 43.40
CA ALA A 54 -25.16 42.49 42.24
C ALA A 54 -24.55 41.12 41.88
N TRP A 55 -24.54 40.15 42.79
CA TRP A 55 -24.03 38.79 42.57
C TRP A 55 -25.12 37.83 42.13
N GLY A 56 -26.38 38.08 42.54
CA GLY A 56 -27.54 37.27 42.14
C GLY A 56 -27.66 37.25 40.60
N GLU A 57 -27.69 38.41 39.96
CA GLU A 57 -27.78 38.49 38.49
C GLU A 57 -26.57 37.85 37.77
N LYS A 58 -25.34 38.01 38.31
CA LYS A 58 -24.14 37.38 37.71
C LYS A 58 -24.08 35.86 37.88
N MET A 59 -24.58 35.36 39.01
CA MET A 59 -24.66 33.92 39.25
C MET A 59 -25.77 33.27 38.43
N GLU A 60 -26.89 33.94 38.22
CA GLU A 60 -27.98 33.50 37.34
C GLU A 60 -27.50 33.42 35.88
N ASP A 61 -26.83 34.46 35.39
CA ASP A 61 -26.21 34.47 34.04
C ASP A 61 -25.10 33.42 33.92
N TRP A 62 -24.30 33.20 34.94
CA TRP A 62 -23.28 32.14 34.97
C TRP A 62 -23.93 30.74 35.01
N GLY A 63 -24.99 30.54 35.78
CA GLY A 63 -25.77 29.31 35.84
C GLY A 63 -26.42 28.98 34.48
N GLU A 64 -26.97 29.99 33.82
CA GLU A 64 -27.55 29.84 32.48
C GLU A 64 -26.51 29.50 31.44
N ARG A 65 -25.33 30.12 31.45
CA ARG A 65 -24.21 29.81 30.57
C ARG A 65 -23.63 28.41 30.82
N LEU A 66 -23.51 28.01 32.07
CA LEU A 66 -23.08 26.66 32.46
C LEU A 66 -24.10 25.61 32.00
N GLY A 67 -25.40 25.87 32.23
CA GLY A 67 -26.48 25.01 31.75
C GLY A 67 -26.47 24.84 30.24
N LYS A 68 -26.33 25.92 29.46
CA LYS A 68 -26.25 25.89 28.02
C LYS A 68 -24.94 25.18 27.53
N ALA A 69 -23.83 25.35 28.23
CA ALA A 69 -22.57 24.66 27.91
C ALA A 69 -22.65 23.14 28.20
N MET A 70 -23.29 22.75 29.31
CA MET A 70 -23.54 21.34 29.63
C MET A 70 -24.50 20.69 28.64
N GLU A 71 -25.61 21.36 28.30
CA GLU A 71 -26.55 20.86 27.30
C GLU A 71 -25.90 20.66 25.94
N LYS A 72 -25.02 21.58 25.53
CA LYS A 72 -24.26 21.45 24.30
C LYS A 72 -23.28 20.28 24.36
N SER A 73 -22.64 20.06 25.50
CA SER A 73 -21.73 18.92 25.72
C SER A 73 -22.46 17.59 25.70
N VAL A 74 -23.63 17.51 26.33
CA VAL A 74 -24.47 16.29 26.29
C VAL A 74 -24.90 15.97 24.87
N LYS A 75 -25.40 16.97 24.11
CA LYS A 75 -25.78 16.77 22.70
C LYS A 75 -24.59 16.31 21.84
N THR A 76 -23.37 16.79 22.13
CA THR A 76 -22.17 16.34 21.43
C THR A 76 -21.87 14.87 21.77
N ILE A 77 -21.93 14.50 23.04
CA ILE A 77 -21.71 13.13 23.51
C ILE A 77 -22.75 12.16 22.91
N GLU A 78 -24.01 12.58 22.84
CA GLU A 78 -25.06 11.76 22.21
C GLU A 78 -24.84 11.57 20.72
N ASN A 79 -24.37 12.61 20.01
CA ASN A 79 -24.03 12.49 18.59
C ASN A 79 -22.80 11.60 18.37
N ASP A 80 -21.77 11.74 19.20
CA ASP A 80 -20.56 10.89 19.13
C ASP A 80 -20.91 9.42 19.44
N ALA A 81 -21.82 9.18 20.40
CA ALA A 81 -22.31 7.83 20.70
C ALA A 81 -23.04 7.20 19.51
N LYS A 82 -23.90 7.96 18.81
CA LYS A 82 -24.58 7.50 17.59
C LYS A 82 -23.62 7.17 16.47
N ILE A 83 -22.58 8.00 16.28
CA ILE A 83 -21.52 7.77 15.29
C ILE A 83 -20.74 6.49 15.61
N LEU A 84 -20.42 6.27 16.89
CA LEU A 84 -19.76 5.05 17.35
C LEU A 84 -20.60 3.78 17.14
N GLU A 85 -21.91 3.88 17.35
CA GLU A 85 -22.85 2.77 17.13
C GLU A 85 -22.97 2.44 15.62
N GLU A 86 -23.05 3.46 14.75
CA GLU A 86 -23.04 3.28 13.29
C GLU A 86 -21.72 2.66 12.81
N ASP A 87 -20.59 3.10 13.33
CA ASP A 87 -19.29 2.55 12.96
C ASP A 87 -19.09 1.12 13.47
N ALA A 88 -19.62 0.79 14.66
CA ALA A 88 -19.64 -0.59 15.16
C ALA A 88 -20.48 -1.51 14.24
N LEU A 89 -21.64 -1.05 13.80
CA LEU A 89 -22.49 -1.79 12.85
C LEU A 89 -21.81 -1.98 11.48
N ARG A 90 -21.10 -0.95 11.01
CA ARG A 90 -20.29 -1.01 9.77
C ARG A 90 -19.15 -2.03 9.88
N ILE A 91 -18.46 -2.04 11.03
CA ILE A 91 -17.39 -3.01 11.32
C ILE A 91 -17.94 -4.43 11.34
N GLN A 92 -19.08 -4.65 11.99
CA GLN A 92 -19.73 -5.96 12.04
C GLN A 92 -20.13 -6.47 10.64
N LYS A 93 -20.79 -5.63 9.82
CA LYS A 93 -21.12 -5.96 8.42
C LYS A 93 -19.88 -6.27 7.58
N ARG A 94 -18.79 -5.54 7.81
CA ARG A 94 -17.51 -5.77 7.12
C ARG A 94 -16.85 -7.09 7.54
N ALA A 95 -16.97 -7.46 8.81
CA ALA A 95 -16.49 -8.74 9.33
C ALA A 95 -17.26 -9.93 8.74
N GLU A 96 -18.59 -9.82 8.64
CA GLU A 96 -19.43 -10.85 8.00
C GLU A 96 -19.11 -11.02 6.52
N LEU A 97 -18.90 -9.91 5.79
CA LEU A 97 -18.48 -9.94 4.38
C LEU A 97 -17.10 -10.56 4.20
N MET A 98 -16.18 -10.30 5.11
CA MET A 98 -14.84 -10.91 5.11
C MET A 98 -14.90 -12.40 5.38
N GLN A 99 -15.79 -12.83 6.30
CA GLN A 99 -15.97 -14.26 6.56
C GLN A 99 -16.55 -14.97 5.33
N LYS A 100 -17.61 -14.44 4.73
CA LYS A 100 -18.18 -14.98 3.47
C LYS A 100 -17.16 -15.05 2.34
N ARG A 101 -16.27 -14.04 2.23
CA ARG A 101 -15.17 -14.08 1.24
C ARG A 101 -14.16 -15.18 1.54
N LYS A 102 -13.83 -15.42 2.82
CA LYS A 102 -12.93 -16.52 3.21
C LYS A 102 -13.54 -17.87 2.86
N ASP A 103 -14.82 -18.07 3.12
CA ASP A 103 -15.52 -19.32 2.83
C ASP A 103 -15.56 -19.61 1.32
N ILE A 104 -15.85 -18.58 0.50
CA ILE A 104 -15.82 -18.69 -0.98
C ILE A 104 -14.40 -18.98 -1.51
N ILE A 105 -13.38 -18.39 -0.89
CA ILE A 105 -11.98 -18.65 -1.28
C ILE A 105 -11.58 -20.08 -0.88
N ALA A 106 -11.99 -20.56 0.29
CA ALA A 106 -11.73 -21.92 0.74
C ALA A 106 -12.39 -22.93 -0.22
N GLU A 107 -13.67 -22.74 -0.53
CA GLU A 107 -14.40 -23.59 -1.48
C GLU A 107 -13.74 -23.63 -2.87
N LYS A 108 -13.31 -22.44 -3.39
CA LYS A 108 -12.60 -22.35 -4.68
C LYS A 108 -11.22 -22.99 -4.65
N THR A 109 -10.49 -22.92 -3.52
CA THR A 109 -9.18 -23.58 -3.38
C THR A 109 -9.32 -25.09 -3.31
N ASP A 110 -10.34 -25.59 -2.63
CA ASP A 110 -10.62 -27.02 -2.54
C ASP A 110 -11.05 -27.60 -3.90
N ALA A 111 -11.97 -26.92 -4.59
CA ALA A 111 -12.36 -27.29 -5.95
C ALA A 111 -11.17 -27.28 -6.92
N ARG A 112 -10.27 -26.29 -6.80
CA ARG A 112 -9.05 -26.20 -7.63
C ARG A 112 -8.04 -27.28 -7.31
N SER A 113 -7.90 -27.66 -6.03
CA SER A 113 -7.04 -28.77 -5.60
C SER A 113 -7.53 -30.12 -6.11
N LEU A 114 -8.85 -30.33 -6.08
CA LEU A 114 -9.50 -31.53 -6.61
C LEU A 114 -9.29 -31.64 -8.13
N ALA A 115 -9.56 -30.57 -8.87
CA ALA A 115 -9.35 -30.50 -10.32
C ALA A 115 -7.88 -30.73 -10.72
N LEU A 116 -6.93 -30.26 -9.89
CA LEU A 116 -5.49 -30.50 -10.10
C LEU A 116 -5.10 -31.96 -9.85
N LYS A 117 -5.70 -32.62 -8.86
CA LYS A 117 -5.51 -34.05 -8.60
C LYS A 117 -6.07 -34.89 -9.75
N GLU A 118 -7.27 -34.57 -10.19
CA GLU A 118 -7.92 -35.26 -11.31
C GLU A 118 -7.12 -35.10 -12.62
N LYS A 119 -6.62 -33.90 -12.89
CA LYS A 119 -5.75 -33.61 -14.04
C LYS A 119 -4.40 -34.35 -13.96
N LYS A 120 -3.84 -34.52 -12.78
CA LYS A 120 -2.63 -35.32 -12.55
C LYS A 120 -2.89 -36.82 -12.82
N GLU A 121 -4.00 -37.34 -12.35
CA GLU A 121 -4.38 -38.73 -12.58
C GLU A 121 -4.66 -39.06 -14.06
N LEU A 122 -5.39 -38.13 -14.75
CA LEU A 122 -5.61 -38.25 -16.19
C LEU A 122 -4.29 -38.22 -16.97
N ARG A 123 -3.37 -37.31 -16.56
CA ARG A 123 -2.04 -37.24 -17.20
C ARG A 123 -1.19 -38.48 -16.95
N LYS A 124 -1.30 -39.09 -15.77
CA LYS A 124 -0.62 -40.33 -15.43
C LYS A 124 -1.15 -41.53 -16.27
N ARG A 125 -2.49 -41.66 -16.37
CA ARG A 125 -3.14 -42.65 -17.24
C ARG A 125 -2.76 -42.51 -18.71
N ALA A 126 -2.76 -41.28 -19.23
CA ALA A 126 -2.34 -41.01 -20.62
C ALA A 126 -0.86 -41.33 -20.86
N LEU A 127 0.02 -41.13 -19.88
CA LEU A 127 1.43 -41.52 -19.96
C LEU A 127 1.62 -43.04 -19.90
N GLU A 128 0.87 -43.77 -19.07
CA GLU A 128 0.87 -45.20 -18.98
C GLU A 128 0.33 -45.85 -20.27
N GLU A 129 -0.74 -45.33 -20.81
CA GLU A 129 -1.31 -45.76 -22.09
C GLU A 129 -0.33 -45.53 -23.26
N ARG A 130 0.34 -44.38 -23.29
CA ARG A 130 1.39 -44.09 -24.25
C ARG A 130 2.62 -45.00 -24.09
N ALA A 131 2.99 -45.33 -22.86
CA ALA A 131 4.08 -46.25 -22.58
C ALA A 131 3.73 -47.71 -23.02
N ASN A 132 2.48 -48.14 -22.83
CA ASN A 132 1.98 -49.45 -23.27
C ASN A 132 1.93 -49.53 -24.82
N LEU A 133 1.44 -48.49 -25.49
CA LEU A 133 1.48 -48.37 -26.97
C LEU A 133 2.92 -48.42 -27.52
N LEU A 134 3.88 -47.80 -26.82
CA LEU A 134 5.30 -47.83 -27.21
C LEU A 134 5.92 -49.22 -26.94
N ARG A 135 5.48 -49.97 -25.89
CA ARG A 135 5.92 -51.35 -25.65
C ARG A 135 5.37 -52.30 -26.75
N HIS A 136 4.11 -52.17 -27.14
CA HIS A 136 3.54 -52.95 -28.24
C HIS A 136 4.17 -52.66 -29.60
N LYS A 137 4.54 -51.38 -29.88
CA LYS A 137 5.30 -51.01 -31.08
C LYS A 137 6.73 -51.55 -31.08
N ARG A 138 7.36 -51.75 -29.92
CA ARG A 138 8.71 -52.32 -29.83
C ARG A 138 8.76 -53.83 -30.07
N GLN A 139 7.66 -54.53 -29.89
CA GLN A 139 7.59 -56.00 -30.18
C GLN A 139 7.23 -56.33 -31.62
N GLY A 140 6.82 -55.32 -32.45
CA GLY A 140 6.32 -55.56 -33.79
C GLY A 140 7.19 -55.15 -34.97
N THR A 141 8.41 -54.58 -34.76
CA THR A 141 9.26 -54.20 -35.92
C THR A 141 10.75 -54.12 -35.53
N LEU A 142 11.37 -55.25 -35.55
CA LEU A 142 12.80 -55.41 -35.89
C LEU A 142 12.87 -55.25 -37.43
N ASN A 143 12.94 -54.08 -37.94
CA ASN A 143 13.46 -53.66 -39.27
C ASN A 143 12.79 -52.39 -39.77
N HIS A 144 13.08 -51.28 -39.14
CA HIS A 144 13.17 -50.02 -39.83
C HIS A 144 14.04 -49.07 -39.01
N ARG A 145 15.22 -48.83 -39.52
CA ARG A 145 16.14 -47.80 -39.07
C ARG A 145 15.39 -46.45 -39.27
N LEU A 146 14.71 -46.02 -38.21
CA LEU A 146 14.10 -44.70 -38.19
C LEU A 146 15.12 -43.71 -37.70
N GLU A 147 15.44 -42.82 -38.60
CA GLU A 147 16.05 -41.55 -38.31
C GLU A 147 15.51 -40.99 -37.00
N SER A 148 16.44 -40.63 -36.12
CA SER A 148 16.13 -39.92 -34.88
C SER A 148 15.31 -38.69 -35.18
N GLY A 149 14.03 -38.78 -34.89
CA GLY A 149 13.19 -37.57 -34.83
C GLY A 149 13.73 -36.69 -33.71
N SER A 150 14.65 -35.83 -34.03
CA SER A 150 15.00 -34.73 -33.17
C SER A 150 13.67 -34.06 -32.79
N GLN A 151 13.41 -33.88 -31.49
CA GLN A 151 12.43 -32.91 -31.04
C GLN A 151 12.91 -31.56 -31.55
N ASN A 152 12.52 -31.23 -32.78
CA ASN A 152 12.75 -29.90 -33.33
C ASN A 152 11.92 -28.94 -32.48
N ASN A 153 12.54 -28.36 -31.48
CA ASN A 153 12.08 -27.13 -30.89
C ASN A 153 12.13 -26.07 -31.99
N VAL A 154 11.08 -26.03 -32.82
CA VAL A 154 10.97 -25.06 -33.91
C VAL A 154 10.82 -23.69 -33.28
N ARG A 155 11.90 -22.96 -33.16
CA ARG A 155 11.88 -21.55 -32.75
C ARG A 155 11.56 -20.71 -33.98
N LYS A 156 10.33 -20.20 -34.03
CA LYS A 156 9.94 -19.25 -35.09
C LYS A 156 10.42 -17.85 -34.70
N ILE A 157 11.23 -17.25 -35.58
CA ILE A 157 11.70 -15.87 -35.41
C ILE A 157 11.10 -15.04 -36.54
N ILE A 158 10.35 -14.00 -36.16
CA ILE A 158 9.76 -13.03 -37.09
C ILE A 158 10.53 -11.71 -36.89
N LYS A 159 11.24 -11.25 -37.95
CA LYS A 159 11.94 -9.96 -37.94
C LYS A 159 11.12 -8.95 -38.71
N ILE A 160 10.70 -7.88 -38.05
CA ILE A 160 9.90 -6.80 -38.63
C ILE A 160 10.73 -5.54 -38.63
N LYS A 161 10.90 -4.91 -39.80
CA LYS A 161 11.52 -3.59 -39.94
C LYS A 161 10.42 -2.55 -40.10
N ILE A 162 10.40 -1.57 -39.23
CA ILE A 162 9.38 -0.50 -39.24
C ILE A 162 10.07 0.87 -39.40
N PRO A 163 9.45 1.85 -40.06
CA PRO A 163 9.94 3.22 -40.13
C PRO A 163 10.04 3.84 -38.73
N LYS A 164 11.04 4.71 -38.50
CA LYS A 164 11.28 5.35 -37.19
C LYS A 164 10.07 6.11 -36.61
N LYS A 165 9.22 6.67 -37.49
CA LYS A 165 8.05 7.46 -37.09
C LYS A 165 6.74 6.64 -37.03
N ALA A 166 6.78 5.35 -37.29
CA ALA A 166 5.60 4.51 -37.24
C ALA A 166 5.14 4.29 -35.81
N LYS A 167 3.83 4.44 -35.56
CA LYS A 167 3.20 4.04 -34.31
C LYS A 167 3.04 2.53 -34.33
N LEU A 168 3.57 1.85 -33.32
CA LEU A 168 3.46 0.39 -33.19
C LEU A 168 2.35 0.03 -32.20
N LYS A 169 1.36 -0.72 -32.69
CA LYS A 169 0.38 -1.36 -31.81
C LYS A 169 0.63 -2.87 -31.81
N THR A 170 0.78 -3.44 -30.60
CA THR A 170 1.13 -4.86 -30.42
C THR A 170 0.13 -5.56 -29.51
N ASN A 171 -0.12 -6.84 -29.79
CA ASN A 171 -0.80 -7.76 -28.89
C ASN A 171 -0.06 -9.09 -28.96
N ILE A 172 0.68 -9.42 -27.91
CA ILE A 172 1.58 -10.57 -27.88
C ILE A 172 1.23 -11.49 -26.72
N ARG A 173 1.06 -12.77 -27.04
CA ARG A 173 0.84 -13.84 -26.05
C ARG A 173 1.74 -15.01 -26.37
N HIS A 174 2.44 -15.51 -25.33
CA HIS A 174 3.30 -16.70 -25.40
C HIS A 174 4.45 -16.53 -26.40
N GLY A 175 5.45 -15.71 -26.05
CA GLY A 175 6.63 -15.53 -26.89
C GLY A 175 7.64 -14.57 -26.29
N GLU A 176 8.45 -14.00 -27.13
CA GLU A 176 9.42 -12.96 -26.80
C GLU A 176 9.26 -11.79 -27.77
N LEU A 177 9.10 -10.59 -27.23
CA LEU A 177 9.20 -9.36 -28.00
C LEU A 177 10.56 -8.72 -27.74
N LYS A 178 11.40 -8.68 -28.77
CA LYS A 178 12.68 -8.00 -28.71
C LYS A 178 12.66 -6.74 -29.59
N ILE A 179 12.83 -5.59 -28.95
CA ILE A 179 12.95 -4.29 -29.62
C ILE A 179 14.41 -3.90 -29.60
N ALA A 180 15.08 -4.03 -30.76
CA ALA A 180 16.52 -3.85 -30.89
C ALA A 180 16.95 -2.42 -31.23
N SER A 181 16.00 -1.49 -31.42
CA SER A 181 16.26 -0.09 -31.74
C SER A 181 15.28 0.83 -31.02
N VAL A 182 15.45 2.14 -31.19
CA VAL A 182 14.48 3.11 -30.63
C VAL A 182 13.11 2.90 -31.25
N ILE A 183 12.09 2.79 -30.40
CA ILE A 183 10.70 2.77 -30.84
C ILE A 183 9.94 3.96 -30.24
N TYR A 184 9.13 4.60 -31.08
CA TYR A 184 8.33 5.75 -30.67
C TYR A 184 6.85 5.42 -30.63
N ASN A 185 6.17 5.93 -29.57
CA ASN A 185 4.71 5.84 -29.43
C ASN A 185 4.16 4.39 -29.57
N MET A 186 4.80 3.47 -28.85
CA MET A 186 4.38 2.08 -28.83
C MET A 186 3.18 1.92 -27.88
N SER A 187 2.16 1.21 -28.33
CA SER A 187 1.03 0.81 -27.49
C SER A 187 0.73 -0.67 -27.63
N GLY A 188 0.23 -1.30 -26.57
CA GLY A 188 -0.25 -2.68 -26.67
C GLY A 188 -0.15 -3.50 -25.39
N ASP A 189 -0.58 -4.75 -25.56
CA ASP A 189 -0.69 -5.74 -24.49
C ASP A 189 0.31 -6.87 -24.71
N ILE A 190 1.08 -7.19 -23.68
CA ILE A 190 2.07 -8.27 -23.69
C ILE A 190 1.75 -9.18 -22.50
N SER A 191 1.46 -10.45 -22.77
CA SER A 191 1.10 -11.38 -21.71
C SER A 191 1.76 -12.74 -21.88
N HIS A 192 2.18 -13.37 -20.76
CA HIS A 192 2.85 -14.68 -20.75
C HIS A 192 4.03 -14.74 -21.73
N SER A 193 4.76 -13.64 -21.84
CA SER A 193 5.79 -13.40 -22.82
C SER A 193 7.03 -12.81 -22.15
N PHE A 194 8.06 -12.53 -22.92
CA PHE A 194 9.23 -11.82 -22.42
C PHE A 194 9.41 -10.52 -23.22
N LEU A 195 9.47 -9.38 -22.53
CA LEU A 195 9.71 -8.08 -23.16
C LEU A 195 11.17 -7.67 -22.96
N VAL A 196 11.90 -7.52 -24.06
CA VAL A 196 13.26 -6.94 -24.08
C VAL A 196 13.27 -5.74 -25.00
N ALA A 197 13.62 -4.57 -24.48
CA ALA A 197 13.65 -3.35 -25.28
C ALA A 197 14.93 -2.55 -25.02
N GLU A 198 15.59 -2.12 -26.10
CA GLU A 198 16.73 -1.24 -26.02
C GLU A 198 16.33 0.20 -25.70
N HIS A 199 15.34 0.75 -26.39
CA HIS A 199 14.94 2.13 -26.16
C HIS A 199 13.47 2.35 -26.52
N ILE A 200 12.71 2.83 -25.54
CA ILE A 200 11.29 3.17 -25.67
C ILE A 200 11.13 4.66 -25.43
N ASP A 201 10.41 5.34 -26.32
CA ASP A 201 10.17 6.78 -26.27
C ASP A 201 8.77 7.14 -26.81
N GLY A 202 8.33 8.35 -26.48
CA GLY A 202 7.12 8.95 -27.04
C GLY A 202 5.99 9.13 -26.04
N SER A 203 5.35 10.30 -26.14
CA SER A 203 4.24 10.71 -25.26
C SER A 203 3.02 9.81 -25.32
N ASP A 204 2.77 9.20 -26.48
CA ASP A 204 1.64 8.27 -26.71
C ASP A 204 2.01 6.81 -26.37
N THR A 205 3.19 6.59 -25.77
CA THR A 205 3.62 5.24 -25.37
C THR A 205 2.80 4.78 -24.17
N SER A 206 2.13 3.63 -24.35
CA SER A 206 1.37 2.96 -23.29
C SER A 206 1.44 1.44 -23.46
N ILE A 207 2.20 0.78 -22.61
CA ILE A 207 2.47 -0.65 -22.68
C ILE A 207 1.90 -1.34 -21.45
N ASN A 208 1.05 -2.32 -21.66
CA ASN A 208 0.50 -3.19 -20.62
C ASN A 208 1.25 -4.52 -20.64
N VAL A 209 1.86 -4.90 -19.54
CA VAL A 209 2.58 -6.17 -19.41
C VAL A 209 1.97 -6.99 -18.26
N SER A 210 1.65 -8.24 -18.55
CA SER A 210 1.07 -9.12 -17.55
C SER A 210 1.74 -10.50 -17.58
N TYR A 211 2.07 -11.05 -16.39
CA TYR A 211 2.68 -12.37 -16.25
C TYR A 211 3.94 -12.56 -17.11
N SER A 212 4.73 -11.52 -17.29
CA SER A 212 5.81 -11.45 -18.27
C SER A 212 7.01 -10.71 -17.71
N PRO A 213 8.20 -11.29 -17.67
CA PRO A 213 9.39 -10.54 -17.30
C PRO A 213 9.67 -9.39 -18.27
N VAL A 214 10.19 -8.29 -17.74
CA VAL A 214 10.48 -7.06 -18.48
C VAL A 214 11.94 -6.66 -18.30
N VAL A 215 12.61 -6.38 -19.39
CA VAL A 215 13.97 -5.80 -19.40
C VAL A 215 14.00 -4.65 -20.39
N ILE A 216 14.21 -3.43 -19.89
CA ILE A 216 14.27 -2.21 -20.69
C ILE A 216 15.58 -1.50 -20.40
N ASN A 217 16.37 -1.27 -21.43
CA ASN A 217 17.64 -0.56 -21.26
C ASN A 217 17.42 0.95 -21.09
N THR A 218 16.59 1.58 -21.92
CA THR A 218 16.26 3.00 -21.81
C THR A 218 14.76 3.24 -21.98
N TRP A 219 14.17 3.88 -20.99
CA TRP A 219 12.82 4.41 -21.02
C TRP A 219 12.86 5.92 -21.01
N ASN A 220 12.50 6.57 -22.10
CA ASN A 220 12.58 8.03 -22.20
C ASN A 220 11.27 8.70 -21.77
N LEU A 221 10.14 8.30 -22.35
CA LEU A 221 8.84 8.90 -22.07
C LEU A 221 7.70 7.88 -22.29
N GLY A 222 6.66 7.91 -21.46
CA GLY A 222 5.47 7.09 -21.63
C GLY A 222 4.95 6.45 -20.35
N THR A 223 3.92 5.62 -20.49
CA THR A 223 3.26 4.89 -19.40
C THR A 223 3.52 3.39 -19.52
N LEU A 224 3.96 2.78 -18.44
CA LEU A 224 4.14 1.34 -18.31
C LEU A 224 3.20 0.79 -17.23
N ASN A 225 2.35 -0.16 -17.61
CA ASN A 225 1.44 -0.82 -16.69
C ASN A 225 1.88 -2.28 -16.50
N LEU A 226 2.15 -2.67 -15.27
CA LEU A 226 2.63 -4.00 -14.89
C LEU A 226 1.60 -4.72 -14.03
N ASN A 227 1.23 -5.94 -14.41
CA ASN A 227 0.31 -6.76 -13.65
C ASN A 227 0.88 -8.17 -13.46
N PHE A 228 1.12 -8.56 -12.23
CA PHE A 228 1.68 -9.87 -11.88
C PHE A 228 3.01 -10.15 -12.58
N VAL A 229 3.92 -9.19 -12.53
CA VAL A 229 5.25 -9.28 -13.12
C VAL A 229 6.29 -9.57 -12.04
N ASP A 230 6.86 -10.78 -12.05
CA ASP A 230 7.83 -11.19 -11.03
C ASP A 230 9.10 -10.33 -11.05
N LYS A 231 9.49 -9.86 -12.24
CA LYS A 231 10.72 -9.07 -12.40
C LYS A 231 10.61 -8.10 -13.56
N ALA A 232 10.62 -6.81 -13.23
CA ALA A 232 10.73 -5.72 -14.20
C ALA A 232 12.03 -4.94 -13.94
N ASN A 233 12.97 -5.02 -14.86
CA ASN A 233 14.24 -4.30 -14.80
C ASN A 233 14.25 -3.16 -15.81
N ILE A 234 14.45 -1.94 -15.34
CA ILE A 234 14.61 -0.74 -16.17
C ILE A 234 15.98 -0.14 -15.83
N LYS A 235 16.90 -0.10 -16.79
CA LYS A 235 18.23 0.40 -16.51
C LYS A 235 18.26 1.92 -16.40
N ASN A 236 17.72 2.63 -17.38
CA ASN A 236 17.65 4.09 -17.36
C ASN A 236 16.24 4.55 -17.64
N ALA A 237 15.65 5.32 -16.71
CA ALA A 237 14.34 5.92 -16.87
C ALA A 237 14.44 7.44 -16.78
N LYS A 238 13.93 8.16 -17.80
CA LYS A 238 13.97 9.62 -17.82
C LYS A 238 12.66 10.21 -17.31
N HIS A 239 11.55 9.95 -17.99
CA HIS A 239 10.20 10.34 -17.59
C HIS A 239 9.33 9.09 -17.56
N LEU A 240 9.18 8.48 -16.40
CA LEU A 240 8.46 7.22 -16.24
C LEU A 240 7.16 7.44 -15.47
N VAL A 241 6.05 7.08 -16.10
CA VAL A 241 4.79 6.83 -15.42
C VAL A 241 4.60 5.32 -15.33
N LEU A 242 4.58 4.78 -14.12
CA LEU A 242 4.54 3.35 -13.85
C LEU A 242 3.38 3.01 -12.92
N ASN A 243 2.50 2.16 -13.40
CA ASN A 243 1.44 1.58 -12.59
C ASN A 243 1.74 0.08 -12.42
N ALA A 244 1.93 -0.38 -11.20
CA ALA A 244 2.33 -1.74 -10.92
C ALA A 244 1.41 -2.41 -9.90
N LYS A 245 0.91 -3.58 -10.26
CA LYS A 245 0.09 -4.39 -9.38
C LYS A 245 0.69 -5.79 -9.25
N SER A 246 0.97 -6.20 -8.02
CA SER A 246 1.60 -7.48 -7.71
C SER A 246 2.87 -7.71 -8.55
N SER A 247 3.75 -6.70 -8.60
CA SER A 247 4.90 -6.70 -9.49
C SER A 247 6.13 -6.14 -8.80
N ASN A 248 7.29 -6.78 -9.01
CA ASN A 248 8.56 -6.35 -8.46
C ASN A 248 9.34 -5.53 -9.49
N ILE A 249 9.77 -4.34 -9.09
CA ILE A 249 10.35 -3.34 -9.97
C ILE A 249 11.75 -2.99 -9.51
N ASN A 250 12.69 -3.03 -10.45
CA ASN A 250 14.05 -2.55 -10.26
C ASN A 250 14.39 -1.50 -11.31
N ILE A 251 14.65 -0.28 -10.86
CA ILE A 251 15.11 0.84 -11.68
C ILE A 251 16.55 1.13 -11.27
N GLU A 252 17.50 0.92 -12.20
CA GLU A 252 18.91 1.19 -11.91
C GLU A 252 19.15 2.70 -11.78
N ASN A 253 18.71 3.49 -12.75
CA ASN A 253 18.87 4.94 -12.77
C ASN A 253 17.57 5.64 -13.11
N LEU A 254 17.07 6.50 -12.21
CA LEU A 254 15.98 7.43 -12.48
C LEU A 254 16.55 8.83 -12.68
N LEU A 255 16.40 9.37 -13.91
CA LEU A 255 17.14 10.54 -14.35
C LEU A 255 16.42 11.87 -14.07
N GLU A 256 15.10 11.97 -14.37
CA GLU A 256 14.37 13.23 -14.22
C GLU A 256 13.05 13.10 -13.46
N THR A 257 12.10 12.34 -13.98
CA THR A 257 10.74 12.28 -13.38
C THR A 257 10.28 10.83 -13.24
N GLY A 258 9.86 10.47 -12.04
CA GLY A 258 9.21 9.21 -11.74
C GLY A 258 7.85 9.42 -11.09
N ILE A 259 6.79 8.91 -11.69
CA ILE A 259 5.46 8.81 -11.08
C ILE A 259 5.16 7.33 -11.00
N ILE A 260 5.16 6.77 -9.80
CA ILE A 260 5.08 5.33 -9.59
C ILE A 260 3.93 5.04 -8.63
N ASP A 261 2.95 4.28 -9.11
CA ASP A 261 1.86 3.73 -8.31
C ASP A 261 2.08 2.22 -8.19
N GLY A 262 2.43 1.76 -7.01
CA GLY A 262 2.77 0.37 -6.71
C GLY A 262 1.86 -0.25 -5.65
N SER A 263 1.33 -1.42 -5.95
CA SER A 263 0.55 -2.20 -4.99
C SER A 263 0.96 -3.68 -5.00
N PHE A 264 1.20 -4.23 -3.80
CA PHE A 264 1.56 -5.64 -3.59
C PHE A 264 2.83 -6.09 -4.32
N GLY A 265 3.92 -5.33 -4.21
CA GLY A 265 5.21 -5.67 -4.79
C GLY A 265 6.32 -4.74 -4.33
N ASP A 266 7.55 -5.10 -4.64
CA ASP A 266 8.72 -4.37 -4.17
C ASP A 266 9.24 -3.38 -5.24
N LEU A 267 9.67 -2.21 -4.79
CA LEU A 267 10.28 -1.18 -5.63
C LEU A 267 11.72 -0.93 -5.18
N THR A 268 12.66 -1.08 -6.10
CA THR A 268 14.04 -0.67 -5.88
C THR A 268 14.43 0.41 -6.88
N ILE A 269 14.93 1.56 -6.42
CA ILE A 269 15.57 2.59 -7.22
C ILE A 269 17.02 2.67 -6.74
N SER A 270 17.93 2.08 -7.54
CA SER A 270 19.34 1.96 -7.16
C SER A 270 20.09 3.28 -7.20
N ASN A 271 19.67 4.20 -8.07
CA ASN A 271 20.26 5.52 -8.17
C ASN A 271 19.21 6.55 -8.64
N LEU A 272 18.93 7.52 -7.79
CA LEU A 272 18.20 8.72 -8.19
C LEU A 272 19.23 9.76 -8.63
N ALA A 273 19.21 10.12 -9.92
CA ALA A 273 20.22 11.01 -10.48
C ALA A 273 20.13 12.43 -9.89
N THR A 274 21.25 13.15 -9.85
CA THR A 274 21.27 14.55 -9.38
C THR A 274 20.42 15.49 -10.23
N SER A 275 20.11 15.10 -11.47
CA SER A 275 19.24 15.81 -12.41
C SER A 275 17.75 15.59 -12.20
N PHE A 276 17.35 14.76 -11.22
CA PHE A 276 15.93 14.50 -10.98
C PHE A 276 15.16 15.80 -10.63
N LYS A 277 13.91 15.86 -11.02
CA LYS A 277 13.00 16.96 -10.72
C LYS A 277 11.91 16.51 -9.76
N THR A 278 11.23 15.44 -10.09
CA THR A 278 10.08 14.95 -9.30
C THR A 278 10.11 13.44 -9.18
N LEU A 279 9.96 12.95 -7.95
CA LEU A 279 9.66 11.56 -7.66
C LEU A 279 8.37 11.51 -6.85
N ASN A 280 7.31 10.98 -7.44
CA ASN A 280 6.03 10.78 -6.78
C ASN A 280 5.77 9.27 -6.64
N LEU A 281 5.62 8.82 -5.40
CA LEU A 281 5.40 7.42 -5.05
C LEU A 281 4.06 7.26 -4.33
N ILE A 282 3.23 6.39 -4.85
CA ILE A 282 2.01 5.92 -4.20
C ILE A 282 2.20 4.42 -3.97
N LEU A 283 2.31 4.01 -2.71
CA LEU A 283 2.64 2.63 -2.35
C LEU A 283 1.56 2.04 -1.43
N GLU A 284 1.03 0.89 -1.82
CA GLU A 284 0.08 0.14 -1.00
C GLU A 284 0.57 -1.30 -0.80
N THR A 285 0.84 -1.66 0.46
CA THR A 285 1.32 -3.02 0.81
C THR A 285 2.57 -3.40 0.00
N SER A 286 3.56 -2.49 -0.05
CA SER A 286 4.75 -2.58 -0.88
C SER A 286 5.97 -2.09 -0.13
N ASP A 287 7.11 -2.74 -0.33
CA ASP A 287 8.37 -2.26 0.22
C ASP A 287 9.17 -1.49 -0.83
N ALA A 288 9.76 -0.35 -0.44
CA ALA A 288 10.54 0.47 -1.36
C ALA A 288 11.92 0.78 -0.80
N LEU A 289 12.95 0.57 -1.63
CA LEU A 289 14.34 0.94 -1.35
C LEU A 289 14.81 1.95 -2.39
N ILE A 290 15.21 3.14 -1.95
CA ILE A 290 15.59 4.24 -2.84
C ILE A 290 16.89 4.84 -2.37
N ASN A 291 17.89 4.88 -3.25
CA ASN A 291 19.14 5.56 -2.99
C ASN A 291 19.06 7.00 -3.50
N LEU A 292 19.14 7.94 -2.58
CA LEU A 292 19.08 9.38 -2.84
C LEU A 292 20.43 9.93 -3.28
N PRO A 293 20.47 11.01 -4.08
CA PRO A 293 21.70 11.68 -4.42
C PRO A 293 22.31 12.43 -3.22
N LYS A 294 23.60 12.26 -2.95
CA LYS A 294 24.25 12.80 -1.76
C LYS A 294 24.42 14.31 -1.74
N ASN A 295 24.60 14.97 -2.90
CA ASN A 295 24.93 16.39 -3.00
C ASN A 295 23.89 17.13 -3.85
N THR A 296 22.64 17.01 -3.49
CA THR A 296 21.54 17.59 -4.28
C THR A 296 20.48 18.10 -3.34
N ASP A 297 20.09 19.34 -3.49
CA ASP A 297 19.02 19.96 -2.71
C ASP A 297 17.66 19.40 -3.15
N TYR A 298 16.85 18.95 -2.20
CA TYR A 298 15.48 18.46 -2.46
C TYR A 298 14.59 18.68 -1.25
N THR A 299 13.29 18.71 -1.50
CA THR A 299 12.25 18.61 -0.47
C THR A 299 11.56 17.27 -0.59
N MET A 300 11.45 16.56 0.53
CA MET A 300 10.70 15.31 0.61
C MET A 300 9.50 15.44 1.54
N TYR A 301 8.35 15.00 1.07
CA TYR A 301 7.11 14.87 1.83
C TYR A 301 6.74 13.40 1.93
N PHE A 302 6.73 12.87 3.13
CA PHE A 302 6.27 11.51 3.41
C PHE A 302 4.94 11.56 4.14
N LYS A 303 3.94 10.83 3.64
CA LYS A 303 2.66 10.59 4.30
C LYS A 303 2.44 9.07 4.39
N GLY A 304 2.39 8.56 5.62
CA GLY A 304 2.24 7.14 5.89
C GLY A 304 0.93 6.82 6.61
N ASN A 305 0.25 5.77 6.18
CA ASN A 305 -0.85 5.16 6.91
C ASN A 305 -0.43 3.74 7.29
N ARG A 306 -0.18 3.49 8.59
CA ARG A 306 0.37 2.21 9.10
C ARG A 306 1.63 1.78 8.35
N SER A 307 2.50 2.74 8.05
CA SER A 307 3.70 2.57 7.23
C SER A 307 4.96 2.96 8.00
N LYS A 308 6.11 2.52 7.49
CA LYS A 308 7.41 2.81 8.09
C LYS A 308 8.26 3.64 7.13
N TYR A 309 8.96 4.63 7.66
CA TYR A 309 10.02 5.37 6.97
C TYR A 309 11.35 5.07 7.67
N ASN A 310 12.34 4.57 6.93
CA ASN A 310 13.62 4.10 7.46
C ASN A 310 13.44 3.25 8.73
N ASN A 311 12.58 2.23 8.63
CA ASN A 311 12.22 1.26 9.67
C ASN A 311 11.52 1.85 10.91
N LYS A 312 11.13 3.13 10.91
CA LYS A 312 10.41 3.78 12.01
C LYS A 312 8.96 4.03 11.60
N PRO A 313 7.95 3.66 12.42
CA PRO A 313 6.56 4.00 12.16
C PRO A 313 6.42 5.52 11.99
N THR A 314 5.87 5.96 10.87
CA THR A 314 5.80 7.39 10.53
C THR A 314 4.48 7.69 9.85
N THR A 315 3.72 8.65 10.37
CA THR A 315 2.47 9.12 9.77
C THR A 315 2.70 10.27 8.80
N GLN A 316 3.58 11.21 9.17
CA GLN A 316 3.94 12.33 8.32
C GLN A 316 5.36 12.79 8.63
N LYS A 317 6.12 13.10 7.60
CA LYS A 317 7.48 13.64 7.74
C LYS A 317 7.81 14.54 6.55
N THR A 318 8.40 15.69 6.83
CA THR A 318 8.98 16.58 5.81
C THR A 318 10.48 16.65 6.05
N ILE A 319 11.26 16.44 5.02
CA ILE A 319 12.73 16.56 5.04
C ILE A 319 13.13 17.58 4.00
N ARG A 320 13.93 18.56 4.41
CA ARG A 320 14.63 19.51 3.54
C ARG A 320 16.11 19.29 3.73
N ASN A 321 16.81 19.03 2.64
CA ASN A 321 18.24 18.78 2.70
C ASN A 321 19.04 19.99 2.18
N TYR A 322 18.58 21.20 2.53
CA TYR A 322 19.20 22.47 2.20
C TYR A 322 18.97 23.48 3.33
N PRO A 323 19.79 24.56 3.44
CA PRO A 323 19.68 25.57 4.48
C PRO A 323 18.32 26.28 4.50
N GLU A 324 17.92 26.71 5.69
CA GLU A 324 16.70 27.47 5.89
C GLU A 324 16.74 28.82 5.11
N GLY A 325 15.65 29.16 4.42
CA GLY A 325 15.59 30.36 3.56
C GLY A 325 15.86 30.10 2.07
N LEU A 326 16.37 28.91 1.71
CA LEU A 326 16.50 28.49 0.31
C LEU A 326 15.28 27.69 -0.13
N THR A 327 15.13 27.52 -1.45
CA THR A 327 14.09 26.66 -2.06
C THR A 327 14.75 25.71 -3.04
N SER A 328 14.19 24.51 -3.17
CA SER A 328 14.59 23.54 -4.17
C SER A 328 13.45 23.27 -5.13
N ASP A 329 13.73 23.15 -6.42
CA ASP A 329 12.80 22.74 -7.46
C ASP A 329 12.61 21.20 -7.52
N LYS A 330 13.38 20.47 -6.71
CA LYS A 330 13.35 19.01 -6.67
C LYS A 330 12.47 18.50 -5.53
N ASN A 331 11.48 17.70 -5.90
CA ASN A 331 10.50 17.23 -4.95
C ASN A 331 10.39 15.70 -4.94
N ILE A 332 10.33 15.14 -3.74
CA ILE A 332 10.01 13.73 -3.51
C ILE A 332 8.72 13.67 -2.70
N ILE A 333 7.69 13.06 -3.24
CA ILE A 333 6.39 12.92 -2.58
C ILE A 333 6.12 11.43 -2.41
N VAL A 334 5.89 10.99 -1.19
CA VAL A 334 5.63 9.59 -0.87
C VAL A 334 4.33 9.46 -0.09
N ASN A 335 3.38 8.77 -0.68
CA ASN A 335 2.16 8.34 -0.02
C ASN A 335 2.22 6.82 0.18
N ALA A 336 2.41 6.39 1.41
CA ALA A 336 2.60 4.98 1.75
C ALA A 336 1.46 4.47 2.63
N LYS A 337 0.89 3.31 2.28
CA LYS A 337 -0.16 2.64 3.03
C LYS A 337 0.24 1.18 3.25
N PHE A 338 0.37 0.76 4.52
CA PHE A 338 0.85 -0.57 4.90
C PHE A 338 2.19 -0.95 4.28
N SER A 339 3.11 0.01 4.12
CA SER A 339 4.32 -0.12 3.33
C SER A 339 5.55 0.29 4.13
N THR A 340 6.72 -0.25 3.76
CA THR A 340 8.00 0.18 4.32
C THR A 340 8.79 0.92 3.24
N VAL A 341 9.23 2.13 3.53
CA VAL A 341 10.02 2.95 2.61
C VAL A 341 11.37 3.24 3.25
N ILE A 342 12.43 2.79 2.60
CA ILE A 342 13.81 3.02 3.01
C ILE A 342 14.46 3.95 1.99
N MET A 343 14.99 5.07 2.45
CA MET A 343 15.72 6.04 1.64
C MET A 343 17.09 6.29 2.26
N ASN A 344 18.13 5.97 1.48
CA ASN A 344 19.54 6.07 1.88
C ASN A 344 20.24 7.25 1.21
#